data_febb1c5d92af30a52782f869e799b422
#
_entry.id   febb1c5d92af30a52782f869e799b422
#
_cell.length_a   1.000
_cell.length_b   1.000
_cell.length_c   1.000
_cell.angle_alpha   90.00
_cell.angle_beta   90.00
_cell.angle_gamma   90.00
#
_symmetry.space_group_name_H-M   'P 1'
#
loop_
_entity.id
_entity.type
_entity.pdbx_description
1 polymer ?
#
loop_
_entity_poly.entity_id
_entity_poly.type
_entity_poly.pdbx_seq_one_letter_code
_entity_poly.pdbx_strand_id
1 'polypeptide(L)'
;MALKENTKKIQEAVGATADGIYGKNTALKIISKLGFTKEELTKIIQKKTDSLPDGAYGPNTAKTILEALGLSDKPAVVEVTSSAVDGAYPEVSKPSPNVSSSRIRPEGVVLHHSSGSYAGSVSWICQSKSQVSYHCIIDTNGERTIFADDDRRCWHAGKSNFNGRTNCNGFLLGLSFSGNTNTRELTDDEVASAV
;
A
#
# COMPACT_ATOMS: atom_id res chain seq x y z
N MET A 1 18.93 -2.97 10.48
CA MET A 1 19.66 -1.85 11.11
C MET A 1 18.81 -0.58 11.18
N ALA A 2 18.16 -0.15 10.11
CA ALA A 2 17.42 1.12 10.08
C ALA A 2 16.33 1.32 11.16
N LEU A 3 15.52 0.31 11.49
CA LEU A 3 14.44 0.47 12.47
C LEU A 3 14.95 0.78 13.87
N LYS A 4 15.96 0.05 14.34
CA LYS A 4 16.54 0.24 15.67
C LYS A 4 17.19 1.63 15.82
N GLU A 5 17.86 2.09 14.78
CA GLU A 5 18.48 3.41 14.72
C GLU A 5 17.44 4.53 14.72
N ASN A 6 16.41 4.41 13.90
CA ASN A 6 15.29 5.34 13.87
C ASN A 6 14.55 5.39 15.22
N THR A 7 14.39 4.24 15.88
CA THR A 7 13.78 4.18 17.21
C THR A 7 14.60 4.95 18.24
N LYS A 8 15.93 4.80 18.21
CA LYS A 8 16.82 5.56 19.11
C LYS A 8 16.71 7.06 18.89
N LYS A 9 16.75 7.54 17.64
CA LYS A 9 16.57 8.95 17.31
C LYS A 9 15.24 9.51 17.86
N ILE A 10 14.16 8.76 17.74
CA ILE A 10 12.86 9.11 18.30
C ILE A 10 12.95 9.21 19.83
N GLN A 11 13.52 8.19 20.47
CA GLN A 11 13.65 8.12 21.92
C GLN A 11 14.45 9.30 22.49
N GLU A 12 15.58 9.64 21.89
CA GLU A 12 16.39 10.81 22.24
C GLU A 12 15.60 12.10 22.13
N ALA A 13 14.89 12.30 21.02
CA ALA A 13 14.11 13.51 20.77
C ALA A 13 12.93 13.70 21.72
N VAL A 14 12.32 12.62 22.20
CA VAL A 14 11.19 12.69 23.14
C VAL A 14 11.61 12.54 24.61
N GLY A 15 12.90 12.39 24.89
CA GLY A 15 13.42 12.22 26.26
C GLY A 15 13.09 10.85 26.87
N ALA A 16 13.08 9.80 26.04
CA ALA A 16 13.00 8.41 26.47
C ALA A 16 14.39 7.76 26.48
N THR A 17 14.53 6.61 27.16
CA THR A 17 15.77 5.83 27.12
C THR A 17 16.02 5.32 25.71
N ALA A 18 17.19 5.64 25.12
CA ALA A 18 17.54 5.33 23.74
C ALA A 18 18.08 3.88 23.59
N ASP A 19 17.27 2.89 23.93
CA ASP A 19 17.60 1.46 23.83
C ASP A 19 17.32 0.88 22.43
N GLY A 20 16.59 1.63 21.60
CA GLY A 20 16.17 1.21 20.28
C GLY A 20 15.01 0.20 20.31
N ILE A 21 14.31 0.08 21.43
CA ILE A 21 13.13 -0.78 21.60
C ILE A 21 11.91 0.12 21.78
N TYR A 22 10.97 0.04 20.84
CA TYR A 22 9.73 0.78 20.96
C TYR A 22 8.81 0.11 21.98
N GLY A 23 8.60 0.77 23.10
CA GLY A 23 7.74 0.29 24.18
C GLY A 23 6.75 1.36 24.67
N LYS A 24 5.94 0.99 25.66
CA LYS A 24 4.93 1.87 26.26
C LYS A 24 5.49 3.23 26.69
N ASN A 25 6.69 3.26 27.27
CA ASN A 25 7.32 4.50 27.73
C ASN A 25 7.68 5.41 26.55
N THR A 26 8.23 4.86 25.47
CA THR A 26 8.51 5.60 24.24
C THR A 26 7.21 6.19 23.65
N ALA A 27 6.15 5.38 23.56
CA ALA A 27 4.85 5.84 23.08
C ALA A 27 4.26 6.99 23.91
N LEU A 28 4.30 6.88 25.24
CA LEU A 28 3.82 7.94 26.15
C LEU A 28 4.62 9.24 26.02
N LYS A 29 5.94 9.15 25.83
CA LYS A 29 6.79 10.32 25.61
C LYS A 29 6.52 10.99 24.26
N ILE A 30 6.24 10.22 23.19
CA ILE A 30 5.85 10.75 21.89
C ILE A 30 4.52 11.50 22.01
N ILE A 31 3.51 10.90 22.65
CA ILE A 31 2.20 11.53 22.90
C ILE A 31 2.39 12.86 23.63
N SER A 32 3.16 12.85 24.72
CA SER A 32 3.43 14.04 25.52
C SER A 32 4.17 15.12 24.73
N LYS A 33 5.15 14.75 23.91
CA LYS A 33 5.98 15.69 23.15
C LYS A 33 5.25 16.35 22.00
N LEU A 34 4.40 15.58 21.30
CA LEU A 34 3.67 16.03 20.12
C LEU A 34 2.30 16.63 20.47
N GLY A 35 1.88 16.56 21.74
CA GLY A 35 0.58 17.04 22.20
C GLY A 35 -0.60 16.22 21.64
N PHE A 36 -0.36 15.03 21.14
CA PHE A 36 -1.40 14.14 20.64
C PHE A 36 -2.10 13.40 21.76
N THR A 37 -3.39 13.12 21.58
CA THR A 37 -4.08 12.09 22.35
C THR A 37 -3.63 10.70 21.90
N LYS A 38 -3.86 9.69 22.72
CA LYS A 38 -3.60 8.29 22.36
C LYS A 38 -4.34 7.90 21.08
N GLU A 39 -5.54 8.42 20.88
CA GLU A 39 -6.36 8.17 19.71
C GLU A 39 -5.80 8.83 18.45
N GLU A 40 -5.32 10.06 18.57
CA GLU A 40 -4.68 10.78 17.45
C GLU A 40 -3.38 10.10 17.02
N LEU A 41 -2.52 9.69 17.97
CA LEU A 41 -1.32 8.93 17.63
C LEU A 41 -1.68 7.60 16.95
N THR A 42 -2.70 6.90 17.46
CA THR A 42 -3.19 5.67 16.84
C THR A 42 -3.70 5.94 15.42
N LYS A 43 -4.47 7.01 15.20
CA LYS A 43 -4.94 7.40 13.87
C LYS A 43 -3.81 7.78 12.92
N ILE A 44 -2.78 8.48 13.38
CA ILE A 44 -1.60 8.84 12.59
C ILE A 44 -0.83 7.57 12.18
N ILE A 45 -0.64 6.65 13.12
CA ILE A 45 -0.01 5.35 12.85
C ILE A 45 -0.87 4.54 11.87
N GLN A 46 -2.18 4.52 12.03
CA GLN A 46 -3.13 3.82 11.18
C GLN A 46 -3.23 4.46 9.78
N LYS A 47 -3.25 5.78 9.69
CA LYS A 47 -3.42 6.50 8.43
C LYS A 47 -2.19 6.43 7.52
N LYS A 48 -1.00 6.15 8.06
CA LYS A 48 0.26 6.07 7.29
C LYS A 48 0.89 4.69 7.21
N THR A 49 0.35 3.67 7.88
CA THR A 49 0.99 2.35 7.91
C THR A 49 0.21 1.26 7.20
N ASP A 50 -0.95 1.54 6.62
CA ASP A 50 -1.78 0.52 5.92
C ASP A 50 -1.87 -0.84 6.66
N SER A 51 -1.47 -0.83 7.91
CA SER A 51 -1.52 -1.96 8.82
C SER A 51 -2.82 -1.87 9.57
N LEU A 52 -3.59 -2.94 9.59
CA LEU A 52 -4.58 -3.15 10.63
C LEU A 52 -4.00 -2.68 11.97
N PRO A 53 -4.78 -2.08 12.88
CA PRO A 53 -4.30 -1.61 14.18
C PRO A 53 -3.93 -2.78 15.07
N ASP A 54 -2.87 -3.50 14.68
CA ASP A 54 -2.28 -4.58 15.45
C ASP A 54 -1.39 -4.05 16.60
N GLY A 55 -1.25 -2.72 16.69
CA GLY A 55 -0.37 -2.08 17.64
C GLY A 55 1.12 -2.32 17.34
N ALA A 56 1.46 -2.88 16.19
CA ALA A 56 2.83 -3.20 15.85
C ALA A 56 3.61 -1.93 15.47
N TYR A 57 4.77 -1.78 16.10
CA TYR A 57 5.73 -0.76 15.76
C TYR A 57 6.72 -1.30 14.73
N GLY A 58 6.69 -0.75 13.53
CA GLY A 58 7.53 -1.15 12.42
C GLY A 58 8.29 0.01 11.76
N PRO A 59 9.08 -0.24 10.70
CA PRO A 59 9.86 0.77 10.00
C PRO A 59 9.01 1.96 9.52
N ASN A 60 7.81 1.72 9.03
CA ASN A 60 6.91 2.77 8.56
C ASN A 60 6.38 3.63 9.71
N THR A 61 6.00 3.01 10.83
CA THR A 61 5.61 3.71 12.05
C THR A 61 6.73 4.62 12.56
N ALA A 62 7.97 4.09 12.60
CA ALA A 62 9.14 4.87 13.00
C ALA A 62 9.37 6.07 12.09
N LYS A 63 9.27 5.88 10.77
CA LYS A 63 9.42 6.96 9.77
C LYS A 63 8.38 8.05 9.99
N THR A 64 7.11 7.69 10.17
CA THR A 64 6.02 8.65 10.42
C THR A 64 6.25 9.48 11.69
N ILE A 65 6.73 8.84 12.76
CA ILE A 65 7.03 9.53 14.02
C ILE A 65 8.22 10.48 13.84
N LEU A 66 9.28 10.07 13.12
CA LEU A 66 10.42 10.95 12.81
C LEU A 66 9.98 12.17 11.99
N GLU A 67 9.12 12.01 11.02
CA GLU A 67 8.54 13.09 10.22
C GLU A 67 7.75 14.07 11.12
N ALA A 68 6.89 13.54 11.99
CA ALA A 68 6.09 14.34 12.91
C ALA A 68 6.94 15.11 13.95
N LEU A 69 8.11 14.56 14.32
CA LEU A 69 9.08 15.20 15.21
C LEU A 69 10.03 16.17 14.47
N GLY A 70 9.93 16.28 13.14
CA GLY A 70 10.86 17.08 12.34
C GLY A 70 12.28 16.54 12.29
N LEU A 71 12.46 15.23 12.57
CA LEU A 71 13.75 14.55 12.67
C LEU A 71 14.04 13.66 11.46
N SER A 72 13.13 13.59 10.50
CA SER A 72 13.43 12.93 9.25
C SER A 72 14.59 13.68 8.59
N ASP A 73 15.73 12.99 8.44
CA ASP A 73 16.67 13.40 7.42
C ASP A 73 15.84 13.46 6.14
N LYS A 74 15.45 14.66 5.71
CA LYS A 74 14.99 14.81 4.33
C LYS A 74 16.10 14.17 3.50
N PRO A 75 15.87 13.05 2.81
CA PRO A 75 16.75 12.75 1.71
C PRO A 75 16.70 14.03 0.90
N ALA A 76 17.88 14.59 0.58
CA ALA A 76 17.96 15.67 -0.39
C ALA A 76 16.96 15.28 -1.46
N VAL A 77 15.98 16.16 -1.67
CA VAL A 77 14.99 15.96 -2.72
C VAL A 77 15.83 15.69 -3.95
N VAL A 78 15.98 14.42 -4.30
CA VAL A 78 16.23 14.08 -5.67
C VAL A 78 14.93 14.57 -6.29
N GLU A 79 14.97 15.78 -6.82
CA GLU A 79 14.02 16.20 -7.79
C GLU A 79 14.08 15.12 -8.89
N VAL A 80 13.26 14.09 -8.71
CA VAL A 80 12.76 13.39 -9.86
C VAL A 80 11.90 14.45 -10.52
N THR A 81 12.49 15.16 -11.46
CA THR A 81 11.76 15.93 -12.45
C THR A 81 11.01 14.91 -13.31
N SER A 82 10.02 14.25 -12.72
CA SER A 82 8.88 13.80 -13.46
C SER A 82 8.08 15.08 -13.67
N SER A 83 8.03 15.55 -14.91
CA SER A 83 6.98 16.43 -15.35
C SER A 83 5.67 15.74 -14.94
N ALA A 84 5.18 16.07 -13.73
CA ALA A 84 3.89 15.67 -13.27
C ALA A 84 2.89 16.24 -14.26
N VAL A 85 2.38 15.39 -15.11
CA VAL A 85 1.08 15.63 -15.72
C VAL A 85 0.15 15.65 -14.53
N ASP A 86 -0.48 16.77 -14.32
CA ASP A 86 -1.42 17.11 -13.26
C ASP A 86 -2.24 15.86 -12.86
N GLY A 87 -2.06 15.36 -11.63
CA GLY A 87 -2.90 14.31 -11.07
C GLY A 87 -2.43 12.84 -11.18
N ALA A 88 -1.23 12.54 -11.68
CA ALA A 88 -0.79 11.13 -11.79
C ALA A 88 -0.30 10.56 -10.45
N TYR A 89 -0.96 9.52 -9.96
CA TYR A 89 -0.51 8.76 -8.80
C TYR A 89 0.78 7.96 -9.12
N PRO A 90 1.65 7.71 -8.13
CA PRO A 90 2.85 6.88 -8.33
C PRO A 90 2.50 5.51 -8.91
N GLU A 91 3.27 5.07 -9.91
CA GLU A 91 3.07 3.80 -10.57
C GLU A 91 4.38 3.01 -10.60
N VAL A 92 4.31 1.74 -10.22
CA VAL A 92 5.45 0.82 -10.20
C VAL A 92 5.12 -0.42 -11.01
N SER A 93 5.94 -0.79 -11.97
CA SER A 93 5.79 -2.04 -12.71
C SER A 93 6.47 -3.21 -11.97
N LYS A 94 5.68 -4.28 -11.71
CA LYS A 94 6.14 -5.55 -11.13
C LYS A 94 5.47 -6.72 -11.83
N PRO A 95 5.97 -7.15 -13.00
CA PRO A 95 5.34 -8.20 -13.79
C PRO A 95 5.08 -9.49 -12.99
N SER A 96 3.83 -9.97 -13.02
CA SER A 96 3.46 -11.23 -12.38
C SER A 96 3.81 -12.42 -13.28
N PRO A 97 4.34 -13.52 -12.72
CA PRO A 97 4.54 -14.77 -13.47
C PRO A 97 3.22 -15.49 -13.81
N ASN A 98 2.10 -15.06 -13.19
CA ASN A 98 0.78 -15.70 -13.33
C ASN A 98 -0.07 -15.04 -14.43
N VAL A 99 0.55 -14.68 -15.53
CA VAL A 99 -0.10 -14.05 -16.69
C VAL A 99 -0.01 -15.00 -17.88
N SER A 100 -1.11 -15.18 -18.58
CA SER A 100 -1.15 -16.03 -19.76
C SER A 100 -0.36 -15.41 -20.92
N SER A 101 0.20 -16.25 -21.79
CA SER A 101 0.75 -15.80 -23.07
C SER A 101 -0.32 -15.28 -24.04
N SER A 102 -1.59 -15.63 -23.82
CA SER A 102 -2.71 -15.18 -24.63
C SER A 102 -2.93 -13.67 -24.47
N ARG A 103 -3.20 -13.00 -25.60
CA ARG A 103 -3.63 -11.62 -25.60
C ARG A 103 -5.15 -11.53 -25.53
N ILE A 104 -5.63 -10.42 -24.95
CA ILE A 104 -7.05 -10.11 -24.86
C ILE A 104 -7.32 -8.74 -25.48
N ARG A 105 -8.57 -8.48 -25.80
CA ARG A 105 -9.09 -7.15 -26.11
C ARG A 105 -10.01 -6.76 -24.97
N PRO A 106 -9.62 -5.84 -24.08
CA PRO A 106 -10.43 -5.45 -22.93
C PRO A 106 -11.77 -4.83 -23.36
N GLU A 107 -12.85 -5.25 -22.71
CA GLU A 107 -14.21 -4.75 -22.93
C GLU A 107 -14.78 -4.13 -21.63
N GLY A 108 -14.03 -4.16 -20.54
CA GLY A 108 -14.42 -3.62 -19.25
C GLY A 108 -13.45 -4.02 -18.14
N VAL A 109 -13.79 -3.66 -16.93
CA VAL A 109 -12.99 -3.88 -15.72
C VAL A 109 -13.81 -4.62 -14.68
N VAL A 110 -13.17 -5.59 -13.99
CA VAL A 110 -13.69 -6.21 -12.77
C VAL A 110 -12.95 -5.58 -11.59
N LEU A 111 -13.69 -4.98 -10.67
CA LEU A 111 -13.15 -4.45 -9.44
C LEU A 111 -13.08 -5.54 -8.39
N HIS A 112 -11.93 -5.66 -7.75
CA HIS A 112 -11.62 -6.62 -6.71
C HIS A 112 -11.12 -5.91 -5.46
N HIS A 113 -11.02 -6.66 -4.36
CA HIS A 113 -10.16 -6.31 -3.23
C HIS A 113 -9.23 -7.48 -2.90
N SER A 114 -8.05 -7.18 -2.40
CA SER A 114 -7.03 -8.19 -2.13
C SER A 114 -7.21 -8.89 -0.78
N SER A 115 -8.03 -8.34 0.11
CA SER A 115 -8.23 -8.77 1.50
C SER A 115 -6.96 -8.76 2.39
N GLY A 116 -5.80 -8.43 1.84
CA GLY A 116 -4.51 -8.32 2.52
C GLY A 116 -3.92 -6.91 2.43
N SER A 117 -2.80 -6.67 3.13
CA SER A 117 -2.06 -5.42 2.96
C SER A 117 -1.53 -5.30 1.53
N TYR A 118 -1.33 -4.06 1.07
CA TYR A 118 -0.77 -3.79 -0.27
C TYR A 118 0.54 -4.56 -0.51
N ALA A 119 1.52 -4.38 0.37
CA ALA A 119 2.82 -5.05 0.23
C ALA A 119 2.71 -6.58 0.23
N GLY A 120 1.84 -7.14 1.09
CA GLY A 120 1.57 -8.59 1.14
C GLY A 120 0.93 -9.09 -0.14
N SER A 121 -0.05 -8.37 -0.66
CA SER A 121 -0.75 -8.71 -1.90
C SER A 121 0.17 -8.63 -3.11
N VAL A 122 0.98 -7.56 -3.23
CA VAL A 122 1.99 -7.42 -4.27
C VAL A 122 3.00 -8.57 -4.21
N SER A 123 3.51 -8.89 -3.00
CA SER A 123 4.43 -10.01 -2.82
C SER A 123 3.81 -11.36 -3.24
N TRP A 124 2.54 -11.59 -2.90
CA TRP A 124 1.83 -12.82 -3.24
C TRP A 124 1.60 -12.96 -4.74
N ILE A 125 1.12 -11.92 -5.40
CA ILE A 125 0.84 -11.89 -6.86
C ILE A 125 2.11 -12.16 -7.68
N CYS A 126 3.27 -11.72 -7.20
CA CYS A 126 4.57 -11.94 -7.84
C CYS A 126 5.15 -13.35 -7.63
N GLN A 127 4.47 -14.24 -6.91
CA GLN A 127 4.90 -15.63 -6.72
C GLN A 127 4.15 -16.56 -7.67
N SER A 128 4.85 -17.43 -8.40
CA SER A 128 4.23 -18.40 -9.33
C SER A 128 3.24 -19.35 -8.64
N LYS A 129 3.48 -19.66 -7.37
CA LYS A 129 2.59 -20.54 -6.58
C LYS A 129 1.23 -19.92 -6.26
N SER A 130 1.08 -18.60 -6.36
CA SER A 130 -0.19 -17.91 -6.05
C SER A 130 -1.28 -18.23 -7.06
N GLN A 131 -0.91 -18.45 -8.32
CA GLN A 131 -1.81 -18.73 -9.44
C GLN A 131 -2.95 -17.71 -9.60
N VAL A 132 -2.70 -16.48 -9.16
CA VAL A 132 -3.59 -15.32 -9.33
C VAL A 132 -2.79 -14.13 -9.84
N SER A 133 -3.44 -13.28 -10.60
CA SER A 133 -2.89 -11.99 -11.01
C SER A 133 -4.00 -11.01 -11.31
N TYR A 134 -3.71 -9.73 -11.13
CA TYR A 134 -4.50 -8.61 -11.61
C TYR A 134 -3.69 -7.86 -12.67
N HIS A 135 -4.31 -6.94 -13.39
CA HIS A 135 -3.57 -5.98 -14.21
C HIS A 135 -2.93 -4.93 -13.33
N CYS A 136 -3.69 -4.45 -12.32
CA CYS A 136 -3.25 -3.44 -11.39
C CYS A 136 -3.79 -3.71 -9.98
N ILE A 137 -3.01 -3.32 -8.96
CA ILE A 137 -3.48 -3.13 -7.59
C ILE A 137 -3.24 -1.68 -7.19
N ILE A 138 -4.23 -1.08 -6.52
CA ILE A 138 -4.19 0.29 -6.01
C ILE A 138 -4.12 0.26 -4.49
N ASP A 139 -3.20 1.02 -3.91
CA ASP A 139 -3.09 1.22 -2.48
C ASP A 139 -4.00 2.35 -1.99
N THR A 140 -4.23 2.42 -0.69
CA THR A 140 -5.09 3.43 -0.04
C THR A 140 -4.65 4.89 -0.27
N ASN A 141 -3.40 5.11 -0.65
CA ASN A 141 -2.84 6.42 -1.05
C ASN A 141 -2.86 6.66 -2.57
N GLY A 142 -3.51 5.79 -3.35
CA GLY A 142 -3.58 5.87 -4.79
C GLY A 142 -2.36 5.32 -5.55
N GLU A 143 -1.30 4.87 -4.86
CA GLU A 143 -0.15 4.23 -5.51
C GLU A 143 -0.60 2.98 -6.27
N ARG A 144 -0.07 2.77 -7.48
CA ARG A 144 -0.39 1.64 -8.35
C ARG A 144 0.79 0.70 -8.52
N THR A 145 0.53 -0.61 -8.42
CA THR A 145 1.46 -1.63 -8.95
C THR A 145 0.82 -2.29 -10.17
N ILE A 146 1.49 -2.22 -11.31
CA ILE A 146 1.10 -2.84 -12.57
C ILE A 146 1.79 -4.20 -12.69
N PHE A 147 0.99 -5.26 -12.90
CA PHE A 147 1.47 -6.63 -13.00
C PHE A 147 1.49 -7.17 -14.42
N ALA A 148 0.71 -6.58 -15.32
CA ALA A 148 0.64 -6.96 -16.72
C ALA A 148 0.10 -5.80 -17.56
N ASP A 149 0.47 -5.81 -18.84
CA ASP A 149 -0.13 -4.91 -19.82
C ASP A 149 -1.62 -5.22 -20.01
N ASP A 150 -2.42 -4.24 -20.39
CA ASP A 150 -3.87 -4.37 -20.53
C ASP A 150 -4.31 -5.38 -21.59
N ASP A 151 -3.46 -5.67 -22.55
CA ASP A 151 -3.73 -6.67 -23.58
C ASP A 151 -3.35 -8.10 -23.16
N ARG A 152 -2.93 -8.31 -21.92
CA ARG A 152 -2.55 -9.62 -21.38
C ARG A 152 -3.68 -10.23 -20.57
N ARG A 153 -3.81 -11.53 -20.65
CA ARG A 153 -4.82 -12.26 -19.88
C ARG A 153 -4.31 -12.55 -18.47
N CYS A 154 -4.81 -11.84 -17.48
CA CYS A 154 -4.59 -12.10 -16.06
C CYS A 154 -5.56 -13.17 -15.50
N TRP A 155 -5.22 -13.72 -14.33
CA TRP A 155 -6.00 -14.79 -13.66
C TRP A 155 -6.68 -14.22 -12.42
N HIS A 156 -7.72 -13.40 -12.61
CA HIS A 156 -8.39 -12.66 -11.54
C HIS A 156 -9.83 -13.08 -11.25
N ALA A 157 -10.53 -13.65 -12.24
CA ALA A 157 -11.98 -13.85 -12.16
C ALA A 157 -12.40 -15.33 -12.03
N GLY A 158 -11.46 -16.28 -12.03
CA GLY A 158 -11.75 -17.72 -11.89
C GLY A 158 -12.82 -18.22 -12.88
N LYS A 159 -13.74 -19.08 -12.38
CA LYS A 159 -14.95 -19.45 -13.11
C LYS A 159 -15.96 -18.32 -12.99
N SER A 160 -16.19 -17.61 -14.07
CA SER A 160 -16.97 -16.38 -14.07
C SER A 160 -17.89 -16.29 -15.28
N ASN A 161 -18.96 -15.50 -15.15
CA ASN A 161 -19.89 -15.15 -16.22
C ASN A 161 -20.24 -13.66 -16.11
N PHE A 162 -20.24 -12.99 -17.24
CA PHE A 162 -20.70 -11.61 -17.35
C PHE A 162 -21.48 -11.47 -18.66
N ASN A 163 -22.72 -11.00 -18.56
CA ASN A 163 -23.63 -10.84 -19.71
C ASN A 163 -23.77 -12.10 -20.59
N GLY A 164 -23.86 -13.29 -19.93
CA GLY A 164 -23.97 -14.56 -20.62
C GLY A 164 -22.67 -15.13 -21.19
N ARG A 165 -21.58 -14.41 -21.14
CA ARG A 165 -20.25 -14.85 -21.56
C ARG A 165 -19.45 -15.38 -20.39
N THR A 166 -18.94 -16.59 -20.50
CA THR A 166 -18.06 -17.22 -19.50
C THR A 166 -16.61 -16.80 -19.69
N ASN A 167 -15.77 -17.09 -18.67
CA ASN A 167 -14.32 -16.86 -18.72
C ASN A 167 -13.94 -15.38 -18.85
N CYS A 168 -14.39 -14.57 -17.88
CA CYS A 168 -14.17 -13.11 -17.86
C CYS A 168 -12.68 -12.69 -17.95
N ASN A 169 -11.75 -13.53 -17.51
CA ASN A 169 -10.31 -13.31 -17.72
C ASN A 169 -9.93 -13.12 -19.20
N GLY A 170 -10.78 -13.54 -20.13
CA GLY A 170 -10.51 -13.48 -21.57
C GLY A 170 -10.91 -12.15 -22.23
N PHE A 171 -11.60 -11.26 -21.52
CA PHE A 171 -12.10 -10.01 -22.09
C PHE A 171 -12.31 -8.86 -21.08
N LEU A 172 -12.04 -9.08 -19.80
CA LEU A 172 -12.11 -8.04 -18.77
C LEU A 172 -10.75 -7.85 -18.09
N LEU A 173 -10.44 -6.62 -17.76
CA LEU A 173 -9.32 -6.28 -16.89
C LEU A 173 -9.66 -6.60 -15.43
N GLY A 174 -8.66 -6.95 -14.63
CA GLY A 174 -8.79 -7.06 -13.18
C GLY A 174 -8.05 -5.91 -12.51
N LEU A 175 -8.75 -5.06 -11.79
CA LEU A 175 -8.21 -4.04 -10.94
C LEU A 175 -8.57 -4.36 -9.49
N SER A 176 -7.58 -4.35 -8.61
CA SER A 176 -7.78 -4.67 -7.20
C SER A 176 -7.43 -3.49 -6.31
N PHE A 177 -8.24 -3.27 -5.28
CA PHE A 177 -7.90 -2.37 -4.19
C PHE A 177 -7.22 -3.13 -3.06
N SER A 178 -6.26 -2.54 -2.38
CA SER A 178 -5.62 -3.14 -1.21
C SER A 178 -6.59 -3.22 -0.03
N GLY A 179 -6.38 -4.21 0.87
CA GLY A 179 -7.25 -4.41 2.02
C GLY A 179 -8.60 -5.06 1.69
N ASN A 180 -9.53 -5.00 2.64
CA ASN A 180 -10.87 -5.58 2.52
C ASN A 180 -11.93 -4.49 2.41
N THR A 181 -12.39 -4.20 1.20
CA THR A 181 -13.40 -3.18 0.92
C THR A 181 -14.82 -3.57 1.36
N ASN A 182 -15.04 -4.78 1.86
CA ASN A 182 -16.29 -5.13 2.53
C ASN A 182 -16.38 -4.56 3.95
N THR A 183 -15.25 -4.17 4.54
CA THR A 183 -15.17 -3.67 5.93
C THR A 183 -14.67 -2.24 6.03
N ARG A 184 -14.34 -1.62 4.91
CA ARG A 184 -13.96 -0.21 4.79
C ARG A 184 -14.45 0.38 3.48
N GLU A 185 -14.63 1.67 3.46
CA GLU A 185 -14.85 2.43 2.23
C GLU A 185 -13.53 2.62 1.45
N LEU A 186 -13.65 2.86 0.15
CA LEU A 186 -12.51 3.31 -0.65
C LEU A 186 -12.12 4.73 -0.24
N THR A 187 -10.85 5.03 -0.29
CA THR A 187 -10.35 6.39 -0.11
C THR A 187 -10.58 7.23 -1.37
N ASP A 188 -10.56 8.55 -1.22
CA ASP A 188 -10.64 9.45 -2.38
C ASP A 188 -9.47 9.22 -3.35
N ASP A 189 -8.28 8.91 -2.81
CA ASP A 189 -7.09 8.60 -3.61
C ASP A 189 -7.24 7.29 -4.39
N GLU A 190 -7.82 6.24 -3.78
CA GLU A 190 -8.12 4.98 -4.49
C GLU A 190 -9.10 5.21 -5.63
N VAL A 191 -10.16 5.98 -5.40
CA VAL A 191 -11.18 6.30 -6.43
C VAL A 191 -10.55 7.13 -7.53
N ALA A 192 -9.82 8.18 -7.20
CA ALA A 192 -9.19 9.06 -8.18
C ALA A 192 -8.08 8.35 -8.99
N SER A 193 -7.37 7.39 -8.38
CA SER A 193 -6.35 6.58 -9.07
C SER A 193 -6.94 5.51 -10.00
N ALA A 194 -8.21 5.14 -9.81
CA ALA A 194 -8.87 4.11 -10.60
C ALA A 194 -9.52 4.63 -11.90
N VAL A 195 -9.62 5.94 -12.06
CA VAL A 195 -10.22 6.64 -13.21
C VAL A 195 -9.16 7.36 -14.02
#